data_4d50d51fcbd8b97988f3b70369095d9d
#
_entry.id   4d50d51fcbd8b97988f3b70369095d9d
#
_cell.length_a   1.000
_cell.length_b   1.000
_cell.length_c   1.000
_cell.angle_alpha   90.00
_cell.angle_beta   90.00
_cell.angle_gamma   90.00
#
_symmetry.space_group_name_H-M   'P 1'
#
loop_
_entity.id
_entity.type
_entity.pdbx_description
1 polymer ?
#
loop_
_entity_poly.entity_id
_entity_poly.type
_entity_poly.pdbx_seq_one_letter_code
_entity_poly.pdbx_strand_id
1 'polypeptide(L)'
;MSSCLTRPATLRDAKSVAEIHLGAAHPAGTAASAVLPPRALGFDRQQVFWREAIEYGEPQIYVACDADTVVGFVGFDRCRDKGSPPSMGEIWSIYVLPAYWDRGFGLALWDAARDGLLEEGCTDVSVWLPLANERAMRFHQLAGFKREMASARTVPVDSVRVEEIRLKRKL
;
A
#
# COMPACT_ATOMS: atom_id res chain seq x y z
N MET A 1 15.00 -4.86 21.81
CA MET A 1 14.31 -3.81 21.05
C MET A 1 14.25 -4.23 19.60
N SER A 2 13.05 -4.42 19.07
CA SER A 2 12.90 -4.67 17.65
C SER A 2 13.37 -3.45 16.87
N SER A 3 14.40 -3.62 16.07
CA SER A 3 14.87 -2.57 15.17
C SER A 3 13.96 -2.57 13.94
N CYS A 4 13.00 -1.66 13.90
CA CYS A 4 12.22 -1.42 12.70
C CYS A 4 13.11 -0.71 11.69
N LEU A 5 13.49 -1.41 10.64
CA LEU A 5 14.26 -0.86 9.54
C LEU A 5 13.39 -0.82 8.27
N THR A 6 13.27 0.34 7.65
CA THR A 6 12.71 0.46 6.30
C THR A 6 13.83 0.69 5.28
N ARG A 7 13.70 0.08 4.14
CA ARG A 7 14.63 0.23 3.02
C ARG A 7 13.93 0.02 1.67
N PRO A 8 14.47 0.51 0.57
CA PRO A 8 14.00 0.12 -0.76
C PRO A 8 14.00 -1.41 -0.91
N ALA A 9 12.97 -1.94 -1.54
CA ALA A 9 12.92 -3.36 -1.87
C ALA A 9 13.98 -3.72 -2.93
N THR A 10 14.50 -4.91 -2.81
CA THR A 10 15.38 -5.53 -3.82
C THR A 10 14.64 -6.67 -4.51
N LEU A 11 15.17 -7.17 -5.63
CA LEU A 11 14.56 -8.30 -6.34
C LEU A 11 14.41 -9.55 -5.46
N ARG A 12 15.24 -9.70 -4.44
CA ARG A 12 15.14 -10.79 -3.45
C ARG A 12 13.89 -10.70 -2.58
N ASP A 13 13.33 -9.51 -2.42
CA ASP A 13 12.15 -9.27 -1.58
C ASP A 13 10.83 -9.58 -2.30
N ALA A 14 10.83 -9.78 -3.62
CA ALA A 14 9.62 -9.98 -4.41
C ALA A 14 8.75 -11.13 -3.89
N LYS A 15 9.37 -12.22 -3.45
CA LYS A 15 8.66 -13.35 -2.85
C LYS A 15 7.97 -12.95 -1.55
N SER A 16 8.68 -12.30 -0.64
CA SER A 16 8.13 -11.85 0.64
C SER A 16 7.01 -10.82 0.44
N VAL A 17 7.17 -9.90 -0.50
CA VAL A 17 6.11 -8.92 -0.84
C VAL A 17 4.85 -9.64 -1.35
N ALA A 18 5.00 -10.62 -2.24
CA ALA A 18 3.87 -11.42 -2.73
C ALA A 18 3.18 -12.20 -1.60
N GLU A 19 3.94 -12.82 -0.72
CA GLU A 19 3.42 -13.55 0.44
C GLU A 19 2.65 -12.64 1.40
N ILE A 20 3.20 -11.45 1.70
CA ILE A 20 2.55 -10.46 2.55
C ILE A 20 1.26 -9.95 1.91
N HIS A 21 1.29 -9.62 0.63
CA HIS A 21 0.09 -9.17 -0.09
C HIS A 21 -1.02 -10.21 -0.06
N LEU A 22 -0.71 -11.47 -0.30
CA LEU A 22 -1.69 -12.56 -0.25
C LEU A 22 -2.17 -12.84 1.18
N GLY A 23 -1.28 -12.80 2.16
CA GLY A 23 -1.58 -13.11 3.56
C GLY A 23 -2.26 -11.97 4.31
N ALA A 24 -1.90 -10.72 4.04
CA ALA A 24 -2.50 -9.54 4.67
C ALA A 24 -3.87 -9.20 4.11
N ALA A 25 -4.12 -9.60 2.91
CA ALA A 25 -5.40 -9.45 2.24
C ALA A 25 -6.36 -10.54 2.72
N HIS A 26 -6.83 -10.45 3.94
CA HIS A 26 -7.74 -11.41 4.54
C HIS A 26 -9.17 -11.29 3.99
N PRO A 27 -9.95 -12.40 3.92
CA PRO A 27 -11.31 -12.41 3.35
C PRO A 27 -12.31 -11.46 3.99
N ALA A 28 -12.01 -10.90 5.15
CA ALA A 28 -12.87 -9.93 5.83
C ALA A 28 -12.78 -8.48 5.30
N GLY A 29 -12.43 -8.28 4.04
CA GLY A 29 -12.53 -6.96 3.41
C GLY A 29 -11.30 -6.10 3.55
N THR A 30 -10.16 -6.66 3.78
CA THR A 30 -8.91 -5.93 3.66
C THR A 30 -8.49 -5.91 2.20
N ALA A 31 -9.08 -4.96 1.50
CA ALA A 31 -8.96 -4.95 0.17
C ALA A 31 -7.80 -4.59 -0.55
N ALA A 32 -7.58 -5.27 -1.47
CA ALA A 32 -6.86 -4.90 -2.65
C ALA A 32 -7.56 -3.72 -3.32
N SER A 33 -6.84 -2.69 -3.60
CA SER A 33 -7.23 -1.78 -4.68
C SER A 33 -7.42 -2.62 -5.95
N ALA A 34 -8.45 -2.33 -6.72
CA ALA A 34 -8.70 -2.99 -8.00
C ALA A 34 -7.51 -2.90 -8.99
N VAL A 35 -6.47 -2.20 -8.63
CA VAL A 35 -5.31 -1.90 -9.47
C VAL A 35 -4.09 -2.75 -9.12
N LEU A 36 -4.11 -3.43 -7.98
CA LEU A 36 -3.09 -4.41 -7.64
C LEU A 36 -3.38 -5.74 -8.34
N PRO A 37 -2.38 -6.60 -8.50
CA PRO A 37 -2.62 -7.87 -9.17
C PRO A 37 -3.77 -8.60 -8.50
N PRO A 38 -4.77 -9.06 -9.26
CA PRO A 38 -5.89 -9.80 -8.69
C PRO A 38 -5.38 -10.95 -7.85
N ARG A 39 -5.98 -11.16 -6.68
CA ARG A 39 -5.60 -12.28 -5.80
C ARG A 39 -5.87 -13.64 -6.42
N ALA A 40 -6.80 -13.69 -7.37
CA ALA A 40 -7.04 -14.87 -8.19
C ALA A 40 -5.85 -15.28 -9.05
N LEU A 41 -4.88 -14.36 -9.29
CA LEU A 41 -3.61 -14.74 -9.86
C LEU A 41 -2.84 -15.61 -8.87
N GLY A 42 -2.40 -16.77 -9.30
CA GLY A 42 -1.58 -17.65 -8.47
C GLY A 42 -0.32 -16.96 -7.95
N PHE A 43 0.22 -17.51 -6.88
CA PHE A 43 1.40 -16.97 -6.19
C PHE A 43 2.56 -16.64 -7.15
N ASP A 44 2.85 -17.52 -8.09
CA ASP A 44 3.95 -17.31 -9.05
C ASP A 44 3.76 -16.05 -9.90
N ARG A 45 2.53 -15.78 -10.37
CA ARG A 45 2.22 -14.58 -11.15
C ARG A 45 2.27 -13.32 -10.31
N GLN A 46 1.85 -13.41 -9.07
CA GLN A 46 1.99 -12.30 -8.12
C GLN A 46 3.45 -11.98 -7.85
N GLN A 47 4.27 -12.99 -7.68
CA GLN A 47 5.71 -12.81 -7.48
C GLN A 47 6.37 -12.15 -8.71
N VAL A 48 5.97 -12.54 -9.92
CA VAL A 48 6.44 -11.90 -11.16
C VAL A 48 6.04 -10.42 -11.19
N PHE A 49 4.78 -10.11 -10.88
CA PHE A 49 4.31 -8.71 -10.83
C PHE A 49 5.15 -7.86 -9.87
N TRP A 50 5.36 -8.33 -8.64
CA TRP A 50 6.13 -7.59 -7.65
C TRP A 50 7.61 -7.48 -8.02
N ARG A 51 8.15 -8.50 -8.65
CA ARG A 51 9.52 -8.48 -9.18
C ARG A 51 9.69 -7.39 -10.24
N GLU A 52 8.77 -7.30 -11.18
CA GLU A 52 8.77 -6.25 -12.21
C GLU A 52 8.59 -4.86 -11.61
N ALA A 53 7.66 -4.70 -10.67
CA ALA A 53 7.47 -3.42 -9.96
C ALA A 53 8.75 -2.96 -9.26
N ILE A 54 9.45 -3.86 -8.59
CA ILE A 54 10.72 -3.55 -7.92
C ILE A 54 11.81 -3.23 -8.94
N GLU A 55 11.89 -3.99 -10.01
CA GLU A 55 12.91 -3.80 -11.06
C GLU A 55 12.78 -2.45 -11.76
N TYR A 56 11.56 -2.07 -12.11
CA TYR A 56 11.29 -0.81 -12.82
C TYR A 56 11.05 0.39 -11.89
N GLY A 57 10.83 0.14 -10.59
CA GLY A 57 10.51 1.20 -9.63
C GLY A 57 9.15 1.85 -9.87
N GLU A 58 8.20 1.12 -10.44
CA GLU A 58 6.85 1.59 -10.77
C GLU A 58 5.79 0.53 -10.38
N PRO A 59 5.15 0.68 -9.19
CA PRO A 59 5.40 1.67 -8.15
C PRO A 59 6.72 1.45 -7.42
N GLN A 60 7.20 2.46 -6.72
CA GLN A 60 8.32 2.32 -5.80
C GLN A 60 7.89 1.44 -4.63
N ILE A 61 8.71 0.49 -4.24
CA ILE A 61 8.43 -0.45 -3.15
C ILE A 61 9.50 -0.31 -2.06
N TYR A 62 9.03 -0.07 -0.83
CA TYR A 62 9.85 -0.15 0.37
C TYR A 62 9.37 -1.29 1.25
N VAL A 63 10.28 -1.94 1.91
CA VAL A 63 9.99 -3.00 2.87
C VAL A 63 10.34 -2.58 4.29
N ALA A 64 9.58 -3.08 5.24
CA ALA A 64 9.89 -2.99 6.66
C ALA A 64 10.38 -4.35 7.16
N CYS A 65 11.47 -4.32 7.91
CA CYS A 65 12.11 -5.51 8.45
C CYS A 65 12.14 -5.48 9.98
N ASP A 66 11.87 -6.64 10.58
CA ASP A 66 12.19 -6.94 11.97
C ASP A 66 13.42 -7.83 11.95
N ALA A 67 14.58 -7.28 12.32
CA ALA A 67 15.88 -7.87 12.04
C ALA A 67 16.03 -8.17 10.53
N ASP A 68 16.24 -9.43 10.16
CA ASP A 68 16.41 -9.86 8.77
C ASP A 68 15.11 -10.31 8.09
N THR A 69 13.98 -10.23 8.78
CA THR A 69 12.68 -10.70 8.28
C THR A 69 11.86 -9.54 7.73
N VAL A 70 11.45 -9.65 6.47
CA VAL A 70 10.50 -8.71 5.87
C VAL A 70 9.11 -8.96 6.44
N VAL A 71 8.53 -7.94 7.08
CA VAL A 71 7.25 -8.05 7.80
C VAL A 71 6.15 -7.14 7.25
N GLY A 72 6.50 -6.27 6.33
CA GLY A 72 5.56 -5.36 5.68
C GLY A 72 6.18 -4.70 4.47
N PHE A 73 5.33 -4.05 3.67
CA PHE A 73 5.77 -3.25 2.53
C PHE A 73 4.81 -2.11 2.23
N VAL A 74 5.30 -1.12 1.52
CA VAL A 74 4.51 -0.03 0.94
C VAL A 74 4.88 0.12 -0.53
N GLY A 75 3.86 0.29 -1.37
CA GLY A 75 4.01 0.70 -2.76
C GLY A 75 3.42 2.09 -2.94
N PHE A 76 4.16 2.98 -3.59
CA PHE A 76 3.73 4.35 -3.83
C PHE A 76 4.29 4.89 -5.14
N ASP A 77 3.55 5.79 -5.74
CA ASP A 77 3.93 6.46 -6.98
C ASP A 77 3.03 7.69 -7.19
N ARG A 78 3.11 8.30 -8.36
CA ARG A 78 2.16 9.33 -8.76
C ARG A 78 0.75 8.76 -8.83
N CYS A 79 -0.23 9.62 -8.56
CA CYS A 79 -1.63 9.21 -8.55
C CYS A 79 -2.08 8.75 -9.94
N ARG A 80 -2.72 7.60 -10.00
CA ARG A 80 -3.24 6.99 -11.23
C ARG A 80 -4.65 7.45 -11.59
N ASP A 81 -5.31 8.17 -10.69
CA ASP A 81 -6.67 8.65 -10.94
C ASP A 81 -6.67 9.63 -12.11
N LYS A 82 -7.64 9.43 -13.01
CA LYS A 82 -7.80 10.28 -14.19
C LYS A 82 -7.97 11.75 -13.78
N GLY A 83 -7.17 12.61 -14.41
CA GLY A 83 -7.22 14.05 -14.15
C GLY A 83 -6.45 14.51 -12.94
N SER A 84 -5.74 13.62 -12.23
CA SER A 84 -4.88 14.01 -11.12
C SER A 84 -3.69 14.83 -11.62
N PRO A 85 -3.31 15.91 -10.88
CA PRO A 85 -2.14 16.69 -11.24
C PRO A 85 -0.85 15.90 -10.97
N PRO A 86 0.27 16.24 -11.65
CA PRO A 86 1.57 15.58 -11.42
C PRO A 86 2.09 15.68 -9.98
N SER A 87 1.60 16.67 -9.23
CA SER A 87 1.94 16.88 -7.81
C SER A 87 1.17 15.99 -6.84
N MET A 88 0.24 15.16 -7.32
CA MET A 88 -0.51 14.21 -6.51
C MET A 88 0.20 12.86 -6.52
N GLY A 89 0.61 12.41 -5.33
CA GLY A 89 1.05 11.05 -5.09
C GLY A 89 -0.08 10.12 -4.69
N GLU A 90 0.20 8.84 -4.68
CA GLU A 90 -0.75 7.81 -4.23
C GLU A 90 0.00 6.70 -3.49
N ILE A 91 -0.57 6.29 -2.35
CA ILE A 91 -0.19 5.02 -1.73
C ILE A 91 -0.98 3.93 -2.43
N TRP A 92 -0.29 3.10 -3.21
CA TRP A 92 -0.92 2.01 -3.95
C TRP A 92 -1.28 0.85 -3.04
N SER A 93 -0.41 0.58 -2.07
CA SER A 93 -0.61 -0.48 -1.09
C SER A 93 0.28 -0.24 0.12
N ILE A 94 -0.21 -0.58 1.29
CA ILE A 94 0.57 -0.62 2.52
C ILE A 94 0.05 -1.77 3.37
N TYR A 95 0.92 -2.73 3.66
CA TYR A 95 0.57 -3.95 4.39
C TYR A 95 1.64 -4.30 5.41
N VAL A 96 1.19 -4.73 6.57
CA VAL A 96 2.03 -5.30 7.62
C VAL A 96 1.40 -6.62 8.05
N LEU A 97 2.20 -7.65 8.22
CA LEU A 97 1.71 -8.93 8.73
C LEU A 97 1.02 -8.75 10.10
N PRO A 98 -0.13 -9.41 10.32
CA PRO A 98 -0.91 -9.22 11.56
C PRO A 98 -0.11 -9.41 12.85
N ALA A 99 0.83 -10.34 12.90
CA ALA A 99 1.69 -10.56 14.06
C ALA A 99 2.59 -9.37 14.43
N TYR A 100 2.71 -8.41 13.51
CA TYR A 100 3.57 -7.22 13.66
C TYR A 100 2.77 -5.92 13.74
N TRP A 101 1.46 -6.00 13.85
CA TRP A 101 0.61 -4.82 14.02
C TRP A 101 0.90 -4.11 15.36
N ASP A 102 0.61 -2.82 15.39
CA ASP A 102 0.74 -1.94 16.57
C ASP A 102 2.18 -1.87 17.14
N ARG A 103 3.17 -2.20 16.32
CA ARG A 103 4.61 -2.15 16.67
C ARG A 103 5.38 -1.07 15.90
N GLY A 104 4.68 -0.17 15.20
CA GLY A 104 5.28 0.97 14.49
C GLY A 104 5.74 0.69 13.05
N PHE A 105 5.65 -0.55 12.56
CA PHE A 105 6.09 -0.88 11.19
C PHE A 105 5.27 -0.15 10.11
N GLY A 106 3.95 -0.04 10.30
CA GLY A 106 3.09 0.69 9.37
C GLY A 106 3.43 2.18 9.30
N LEU A 107 3.71 2.80 10.44
CA LEU A 107 4.12 4.19 10.50
C LEU A 107 5.47 4.42 9.81
N ALA A 108 6.43 3.53 10.05
CA ALA A 108 7.74 3.62 9.40
C ALA A 108 7.65 3.48 7.86
N LEU A 109 6.78 2.60 7.38
CA LEU A 109 6.49 2.46 5.94
C LEU A 109 5.83 3.72 5.37
N TRP A 110 4.88 4.29 6.10
CA TRP A 110 4.26 5.56 5.70
C TRP A 110 5.29 6.69 5.63
N ASP A 111 6.14 6.83 6.62
CA ASP A 111 7.18 7.86 6.64
C ASP A 111 8.13 7.71 5.44
N ALA A 112 8.55 6.48 5.12
CA ALA A 112 9.38 6.21 3.95
C ALA A 112 8.69 6.59 2.63
N ALA A 113 7.42 6.26 2.48
CA ALA A 113 6.63 6.62 1.30
C ALA A 113 6.45 8.13 1.17
N ARG A 114 6.16 8.79 2.29
CA ARG A 114 6.04 10.25 2.35
C ARG A 114 7.31 10.94 1.88
N ASP A 115 8.45 10.52 2.39
CA ASP A 115 9.74 11.08 2.00
C ASP A 115 10.02 10.84 0.51
N GLY A 116 9.76 9.64 0.01
CA GLY A 116 9.92 9.33 -1.41
C GLY A 116 9.01 10.16 -2.32
N LEU A 117 7.77 10.38 -1.92
CA LEU A 117 6.83 11.24 -2.67
C LEU A 117 7.26 12.71 -2.66
N LEU A 118 7.78 13.21 -1.54
CA LEU A 118 8.33 14.57 -1.46
C LEU A 118 9.54 14.73 -2.39
N GLU A 119 10.43 13.75 -2.44
CA GLU A 119 11.58 13.73 -3.36
C GLU A 119 11.15 13.76 -4.83
N GLU A 120 10.03 13.12 -5.16
CA GLU A 120 9.42 13.15 -6.51
C GLU A 120 8.67 14.46 -6.82
N GLY A 121 8.63 15.40 -5.88
CA GLY A 121 7.98 16.70 -6.06
C GLY A 121 6.46 16.67 -5.82
N CYS A 122 5.94 15.63 -5.19
CA CYS A 122 4.53 15.61 -4.79
C CYS A 122 4.29 16.55 -3.61
N THR A 123 3.12 17.19 -3.60
CA THR A 123 2.65 18.07 -2.52
C THR A 123 1.49 17.49 -1.75
N ASP A 124 0.80 16.55 -2.34
CA ASP A 124 -0.38 15.90 -1.80
C ASP A 124 -0.32 14.40 -2.08
N VAL A 125 -1.02 13.62 -1.28
CA VAL A 125 -1.09 12.18 -1.44
C VAL A 125 -2.50 11.67 -1.22
N SER A 126 -2.89 10.67 -1.99
CA SER A 126 -4.16 9.97 -1.87
C SER A 126 -3.96 8.49 -1.59
N VAL A 127 -5.01 7.88 -1.07
CA VAL A 127 -5.12 6.43 -0.90
C VAL A 127 -6.58 6.01 -1.08
N TRP A 128 -6.80 4.89 -1.77
CA TRP A 128 -8.10 4.26 -1.87
C TRP A 128 -8.21 3.15 -0.82
N LEU A 129 -9.25 3.20 -0.01
CA LEU A 129 -9.50 2.21 1.04
C LEU A 129 -10.91 1.66 0.93
N PRO A 130 -11.09 0.35 1.12
CA PRO A 130 -12.42 -0.21 1.33
C PRO A 130 -13.06 0.38 2.58
N LEU A 131 -14.33 0.73 2.48
CA LEU A 131 -15.09 1.25 3.64
C LEU A 131 -15.14 0.24 4.79
N ALA A 132 -15.14 -1.05 4.47
CA ALA A 132 -15.17 -2.12 5.46
C ALA A 132 -13.83 -2.32 6.20
N ASN A 133 -12.73 -1.76 5.70
CA ASN A 133 -11.44 -1.88 6.36
C ASN A 133 -11.24 -0.81 7.44
N GLU A 134 -11.87 -1.01 8.58
CA GLU A 134 -11.83 -0.06 9.70
C GLU A 134 -10.42 0.20 10.21
N ARG A 135 -9.57 -0.83 10.22
CA ARG A 135 -8.19 -0.72 10.68
C ARG A 135 -7.36 0.20 9.77
N ALA A 136 -7.40 -0.02 8.47
CA ALA A 136 -6.71 0.83 7.51
C ALA A 136 -7.27 2.26 7.53
N MET A 137 -8.57 2.40 7.65
CA MET A 137 -9.23 3.69 7.76
C MET A 137 -8.72 4.47 8.96
N ARG A 138 -8.70 3.83 10.13
CA ARG A 138 -8.19 4.44 11.37
C ARG A 138 -6.72 4.82 11.26
N PHE A 139 -5.90 3.92 10.72
CA PHE A 139 -4.47 4.17 10.51
C PHE A 139 -4.24 5.44 9.68
N HIS A 140 -4.89 5.54 8.53
CA HIS A 140 -4.72 6.70 7.65
C HIS A 140 -5.29 7.98 8.25
N GLN A 141 -6.43 7.92 8.95
CA GLN A 141 -6.98 9.08 9.65
C GLN A 141 -6.04 9.59 10.75
N LEU A 142 -5.43 8.70 11.51
CA LEU A 142 -4.42 9.07 12.51
C LEU A 142 -3.15 9.64 11.85
N ALA A 143 -2.81 9.20 10.65
CA ALA A 143 -1.73 9.77 9.84
C ALA A 143 -2.10 11.10 9.17
N GLY A 144 -3.28 11.64 9.43
CA GLY A 144 -3.72 12.95 8.94
C GLY A 144 -4.48 12.95 7.62
N PHE A 145 -4.81 11.77 7.08
CA PHE A 145 -5.66 11.69 5.89
C PHE A 145 -7.11 12.02 6.23
N LYS A 146 -7.78 12.69 5.29
CA LYS A 146 -9.21 13.02 5.39
C LYS A 146 -9.99 12.34 4.28
N ARG A 147 -11.17 11.85 4.60
CA ARG A 147 -12.09 11.24 3.64
C ARG A 147 -12.58 12.28 2.63
N GLU A 148 -12.56 11.92 1.38
CA GLU A 148 -13.19 12.68 0.30
C GLU A 148 -14.55 12.03 -0.01
N MET A 149 -15.59 12.49 0.66
CA MET A 149 -16.90 11.82 0.66
C MET A 149 -17.51 11.65 -0.75
N ALA A 150 -17.29 12.61 -1.63
CA ALA A 150 -17.78 12.54 -3.02
C ALA A 150 -17.08 11.47 -3.87
N SER A 151 -16.00 10.88 -3.38
CA SER A 151 -15.23 9.87 -4.11
C SER A 151 -15.76 8.44 -3.93
N ALA A 152 -16.68 8.22 -2.99
CA ALA A 152 -17.20 6.88 -2.69
C ALA A 152 -17.70 6.19 -3.96
N ARG A 153 -17.21 4.97 -4.19
CA ARG A 153 -17.56 4.18 -5.37
C ARG A 153 -17.60 2.68 -5.04
N THR A 154 -18.26 1.91 -5.90
CA THR A 154 -18.25 0.45 -5.85
C THR A 154 -17.45 -0.09 -7.00
N VAL A 155 -16.45 -0.91 -6.72
CA VAL A 155 -15.58 -1.52 -7.72
C VAL A 155 -15.61 -3.04 -7.63
N PRO A 156 -15.49 -3.75 -8.77
CA PRO A 156 -15.34 -5.19 -8.76
C PRO A 156 -13.91 -5.55 -8.33
N VAL A 157 -13.79 -6.42 -7.33
CA VAL A 157 -12.52 -7.02 -6.91
C VAL A 157 -12.71 -8.52 -6.91
N ASP A 158 -12.04 -9.23 -7.83
CA ASP A 158 -12.30 -10.63 -8.13
C ASP A 158 -13.79 -10.83 -8.47
N SER A 159 -14.51 -11.67 -7.74
CA SER A 159 -15.96 -11.89 -7.93
C SER A 159 -16.85 -11.11 -6.97
N VAL A 160 -16.27 -10.19 -6.19
CA VAL A 160 -16.95 -9.42 -5.13
C VAL A 160 -16.98 -7.94 -5.48
N ARG A 161 -18.08 -7.27 -5.14
CA ARG A 161 -18.19 -5.81 -5.24
C ARG A 161 -17.73 -5.18 -3.93
N VAL A 162 -16.76 -4.28 -4.02
CA VAL A 162 -16.18 -3.59 -2.85
C VAL A 162 -16.52 -2.12 -2.90
N GLU A 163 -17.07 -1.60 -1.81
CA GLU A 163 -17.25 -0.16 -1.63
C GLU A 163 -15.96 0.44 -1.09
N GLU A 164 -15.45 1.43 -1.79
CA GLU A 164 -14.22 2.12 -1.41
C GLU A 164 -14.37 3.63 -1.45
N ILE A 165 -13.49 4.30 -0.73
CA ILE A 165 -13.43 5.75 -0.66
C ILE A 165 -11.98 6.21 -0.73
N ARG A 166 -11.77 7.38 -1.34
CA ARG A 166 -10.47 8.02 -1.39
C ARG A 166 -10.26 8.90 -0.16
N LEU A 167 -9.07 8.81 0.43
CA LEU A 167 -8.59 9.72 1.45
C LEU A 167 -7.43 10.52 0.89
N LYS A 168 -7.28 11.75 1.34
CA LYS A 168 -6.21 12.66 0.93
C LYS A 168 -5.58 13.37 2.11
N ARG A 169 -4.31 13.74 1.95
CA ARG A 169 -3.63 14.70 2.81
C ARG A 169 -2.57 15.49 2.05
N LYS A 170 -2.15 16.61 2.61
CA LYS A 170 -0.94 17.30 2.19
C LYS A 170 0.31 16.60 2.75
N LEU A 171 1.37 16.56 1.98
CA LEU A 171 2.66 16.03 2.41
C LEU A 171 3.44 17.00 3.28
#